data_91099123df5d626399096ac424dd1047
#
_entry.id   91099123df5d626399096ac424dd1047
#
_cell.length_a   1.000
_cell.length_b   1.000
_cell.length_c   1.000
_cell.angle_alpha   90.00
_cell.angle_beta   90.00
_cell.angle_gamma   90.00
#
_symmetry.space_group_name_H-M   'P 1'
#
loop_
_entity.id
_entity.type
_entity.pdbx_description
1 polymer ?
#
loop_
_entity_poly.entity_id
_entity_poly.type
_entity_poly.pdbx_seq_one_letter_code
_entity_poly.pdbx_strand_id
1 'polypeptide(L)'
;MELKFESHFIAIDEESVHIKRICTPGGGTPIFFLHGSIEDGKIFYTNKGKGLAPYLAAKGFDCYVIDLPGRGLSTPAIGKDSRHDLVFYIERVIPEAFSFIRQLSGKTQVAAVAHSWGGVNLLASIAINGLAQIPAMVFFGSKRRISIFSLKMFIMVDLAWRAYGRTLSRFYGYYPAKAARLGSDNETVPSFLQTDEWVRSKPWLYFKDQRDIAALLQQMPLPPILSITGKKDDVLGHPTDAQLLLNETGNHQPHAFVLAAKETGFQKDYDHINLLIDSKAAEDVYPRAYEWLTKYTPGP
;
A
#
# COMPACT_ATOMS: atom_id res chain seq x y z
N MET A 1 23.43 -14.95 2.04
CA MET A 1 22.41 -15.97 2.34
C MET A 1 21.46 -16.05 1.16
N GLU A 2 21.09 -17.24 0.73
CA GLU A 2 20.14 -17.42 -0.37
C GLU A 2 18.71 -17.12 0.11
N LEU A 3 17.97 -16.32 -0.66
CA LEU A 3 16.58 -15.98 -0.37
C LEU A 3 15.65 -17.09 -0.86
N LYS A 4 14.66 -17.42 -0.05
CA LYS A 4 13.54 -18.29 -0.42
C LYS A 4 12.37 -17.43 -0.91
N PHE A 5 11.69 -17.91 -1.96
CA PHE A 5 10.51 -17.28 -2.56
C PHE A 5 9.35 -18.29 -2.58
N GLU A 6 8.50 -18.22 -1.58
CA GLU A 6 7.35 -19.12 -1.41
C GLU A 6 6.07 -18.42 -1.84
N SER A 7 5.13 -19.16 -2.47
CA SER A 7 3.80 -18.65 -2.79
C SER A 7 2.77 -19.37 -1.95
N HIS A 8 1.95 -18.60 -1.25
CA HIS A 8 0.83 -19.08 -0.47
C HIS A 8 -0.46 -18.51 -1.03
N PHE A 9 -1.56 -19.24 -0.86
CA PHE A 9 -2.88 -18.81 -1.27
C PHE A 9 -3.83 -18.98 -0.09
N ILE A 10 -4.54 -17.92 0.27
CA ILE A 10 -5.56 -17.94 1.32
C ILE A 10 -6.94 -17.79 0.69
N ALA A 11 -7.87 -18.62 1.11
CA ALA A 11 -9.27 -18.52 0.67
C ALA A 11 -9.98 -17.45 1.52
N ILE A 12 -10.52 -16.44 0.86
CA ILE A 12 -11.32 -15.39 1.49
C ILE A 12 -12.61 -15.25 0.67
N ASP A 13 -13.71 -15.78 1.21
CA ASP A 13 -14.98 -15.94 0.51
C ASP A 13 -14.77 -16.72 -0.82
N GLU A 14 -15.05 -16.14 -1.98
CA GLU A 14 -14.86 -16.76 -3.30
C GLU A 14 -13.48 -16.47 -3.93
N GLU A 15 -12.63 -15.70 -3.21
CA GLU A 15 -11.33 -15.27 -3.69
C GLU A 15 -10.21 -16.19 -3.18
N SER A 16 -9.25 -16.50 -4.05
CA SER A 16 -7.98 -17.13 -3.69
C SER A 16 -6.89 -16.06 -3.72
N VAL A 17 -6.53 -15.53 -2.55
CA VAL A 17 -5.65 -14.39 -2.39
C VAL A 17 -4.20 -14.87 -2.25
N HIS A 18 -3.35 -14.42 -3.17
CA HIS A 18 -1.93 -14.78 -3.19
C HIS A 18 -1.11 -13.93 -2.21
N ILE A 19 -0.21 -14.59 -1.49
CA ILE A 19 0.81 -13.96 -0.64
C ILE A 19 2.17 -14.54 -1.02
N LYS A 20 3.08 -13.69 -1.48
CA LYS A 20 4.47 -14.02 -1.74
C LYS A 20 5.29 -13.84 -0.48
N ARG A 21 5.79 -14.93 0.09
CA ARG A 21 6.76 -14.89 1.18
C ARG A 21 8.17 -14.84 0.62
N ILE A 22 8.98 -13.93 1.12
CA ILE A 22 10.39 -13.77 0.77
C ILE A 22 11.19 -13.66 2.06
N CYS A 23 12.06 -14.64 2.33
CA CYS A 23 12.79 -14.73 3.60
C CYS A 23 14.15 -15.41 3.43
N THR A 24 15.01 -15.31 4.44
CA THR A 24 16.15 -16.18 4.64
C THR A 24 15.73 -17.47 5.35
N PRO A 25 16.54 -18.55 5.31
CA PRO A 25 16.30 -19.73 6.15
C PRO A 25 16.20 -19.34 7.63
N GLY A 26 15.13 -19.76 8.30
CA GLY A 26 14.85 -19.42 9.69
C GLY A 26 13.83 -18.29 9.88
N GLY A 27 13.50 -17.57 8.82
CA GLY A 27 12.56 -16.43 8.89
C GLY A 27 13.16 -15.25 9.66
N GLY A 28 12.30 -14.38 10.19
CA GLY A 28 12.67 -13.18 10.94
C GLY A 28 11.42 -12.47 11.47
N THR A 29 11.53 -11.19 11.78
CA THR A 29 10.36 -10.37 12.10
C THR A 29 9.49 -10.22 10.85
N PRO A 30 8.20 -10.61 10.91
CA PRO A 30 7.34 -10.57 9.73
C PRO A 30 6.94 -9.15 9.36
N ILE A 31 6.93 -8.89 8.05
CA ILE A 31 6.48 -7.62 7.46
C ILE A 31 5.41 -7.93 6.42
N PHE A 32 4.23 -7.34 6.57
CA PHE A 32 3.15 -7.34 5.59
C PHE A 32 3.34 -6.20 4.58
N PHE A 33 3.28 -6.51 3.28
CA PHE A 33 3.39 -5.54 2.19
C PHE A 33 2.08 -5.41 1.45
N LEU A 34 1.55 -4.19 1.36
CA LEU A 34 0.26 -3.88 0.72
C LEU A 34 0.45 -2.87 -0.41
N HIS A 35 0.17 -3.29 -1.64
CA HIS A 35 0.25 -2.44 -2.83
C HIS A 35 -0.93 -1.48 -2.97
N GLY A 36 -0.84 -0.52 -3.92
CA GLY A 36 -1.86 0.48 -4.22
C GLY A 36 -2.95 0.02 -5.18
N SER A 37 -3.72 0.99 -5.68
CA SER A 37 -4.74 0.78 -6.72
C SER A 37 -4.07 0.49 -8.07
N ILE A 38 -4.72 -0.32 -8.92
CA ILE A 38 -4.25 -0.69 -10.25
C ILE A 38 -2.83 -1.28 -10.31
N GLU A 39 -2.38 -1.86 -9.19
CA GLU A 39 -1.08 -2.48 -9.00
C GLU A 39 -1.23 -3.92 -8.53
N ASP A 40 -0.10 -4.63 -8.46
CA ASP A 40 0.07 -5.90 -7.79
C ASP A 40 1.33 -5.90 -6.90
N GLY A 41 1.60 -7.00 -6.22
CA GLY A 41 2.74 -7.12 -5.31
C GLY A 41 4.11 -6.94 -5.97
N LYS A 42 4.21 -6.99 -7.29
CA LYS A 42 5.46 -6.80 -8.05
C LYS A 42 6.07 -5.41 -7.89
N ILE A 43 5.33 -4.44 -7.38
CA ILE A 43 5.90 -3.15 -7.00
C ILE A 43 7.01 -3.29 -5.94
N PHE A 44 6.94 -4.32 -5.09
CA PHE A 44 7.89 -4.55 -4.00
C PHE A 44 8.97 -5.57 -4.33
N TYR A 45 8.81 -6.39 -5.37
CA TYR A 45 9.79 -7.42 -5.74
C TYR A 45 9.75 -7.78 -7.22
N THR A 46 10.85 -8.32 -7.71
CA THR A 46 10.94 -8.95 -9.02
C THR A 46 11.26 -10.44 -8.89
N ASN A 47 10.97 -11.23 -9.93
CA ASN A 47 11.35 -12.65 -9.98
C ASN A 47 12.88 -12.87 -9.95
N LYS A 48 13.66 -11.80 -10.20
CA LYS A 48 15.13 -11.82 -10.14
C LYS A 48 15.67 -11.43 -8.74
N GLY A 49 14.80 -11.34 -7.73
CA GLY A 49 15.20 -11.01 -6.36
C GLY A 49 15.59 -9.55 -6.13
N LYS A 50 15.11 -8.61 -6.95
CA LYS A 50 15.29 -7.17 -6.76
C LYS A 50 14.00 -6.58 -6.20
N GLY A 51 14.11 -5.46 -5.46
CA GLY A 51 13.01 -4.72 -4.86
C GLY A 51 13.14 -4.60 -3.35
N LEU A 52 12.24 -3.86 -2.72
CA LEU A 52 12.28 -3.58 -1.29
C LEU A 52 12.08 -4.84 -0.43
N ALA A 53 11.16 -5.73 -0.80
CA ALA A 53 10.92 -6.94 -0.03
C ALA A 53 12.13 -7.90 -0.04
N PRO A 54 12.78 -8.24 -1.17
CA PRO A 54 14.04 -8.97 -1.16
C PRO A 54 15.18 -8.26 -0.43
N TYR A 55 15.26 -6.93 -0.50
CA TYR A 55 16.26 -6.16 0.22
C TYR A 55 16.10 -6.33 1.74
N LEU A 56 14.88 -6.18 2.28
CA LEU A 56 14.60 -6.37 3.69
C LEU A 56 14.75 -7.83 4.14
N ALA A 57 14.37 -8.77 3.28
CA ALA A 57 14.57 -10.20 3.53
C ALA A 57 16.06 -10.57 3.64
N ALA A 58 16.91 -10.01 2.78
CA ALA A 58 18.36 -10.19 2.86
C ALA A 58 18.97 -9.60 4.14
N LYS A 59 18.27 -8.66 4.79
CA LYS A 59 18.61 -8.07 6.09
C LYS A 59 18.00 -8.83 7.28
N GLY A 60 17.33 -9.98 7.04
CA GLY A 60 16.82 -10.88 8.06
C GLY A 60 15.34 -10.74 8.38
N PHE A 61 14.59 -9.87 7.72
CA PHE A 61 13.13 -9.81 7.86
C PHE A 61 12.42 -10.95 7.11
N ASP A 62 11.20 -11.27 7.50
CA ASP A 62 10.32 -12.23 6.85
C ASP A 62 9.20 -11.48 6.11
N CYS A 63 9.34 -11.31 4.79
CA CYS A 63 8.53 -10.41 4.00
C CYS A 63 7.35 -11.13 3.33
N TYR A 64 6.13 -10.65 3.55
CA TYR A 64 4.88 -11.20 3.02
C TYR A 64 4.19 -10.17 2.13
N VAL A 65 4.28 -10.35 0.82
CA VAL A 65 3.74 -9.45 -0.19
C VAL A 65 2.42 -9.99 -0.72
N ILE A 66 1.33 -9.28 -0.46
CA ILE A 66 0.01 -9.66 -0.94
C ILE A 66 -0.19 -9.22 -2.40
N ASP A 67 -0.93 -10.01 -3.16
CA ASP A 67 -1.68 -9.55 -4.32
C ASP A 67 -3.14 -9.43 -3.88
N LEU A 68 -3.72 -8.23 -3.88
CA LEU A 68 -5.13 -8.03 -3.54
C LEU A 68 -6.05 -8.85 -4.46
N PRO A 69 -7.29 -9.18 -4.07
CA PRO A 69 -8.22 -9.96 -4.86
C PRO A 69 -8.27 -9.56 -6.33
N GLY A 70 -8.15 -10.54 -7.20
CA GLY A 70 -8.18 -10.41 -8.64
C GLY A 70 -6.97 -9.77 -9.31
N ARG A 71 -5.88 -9.48 -8.56
CA ARG A 71 -4.64 -8.88 -9.05
C ARG A 71 -3.47 -9.84 -8.91
N GLY A 72 -2.42 -9.62 -9.71
CA GLY A 72 -1.22 -10.44 -9.69
C GLY A 72 -1.51 -11.92 -9.91
N LEU A 73 -1.30 -12.75 -8.89
CA LEU A 73 -1.59 -14.19 -8.88
C LEU A 73 -2.87 -14.55 -8.12
N SER A 74 -3.58 -13.58 -7.53
CA SER A 74 -4.89 -13.80 -6.91
C SER A 74 -5.96 -14.10 -7.95
N THR A 75 -6.86 -15.02 -7.63
CA THR A 75 -7.92 -15.47 -8.55
C THR A 75 -9.30 -15.49 -7.88
N PRO A 76 -10.38 -15.29 -8.66
CA PRO A 76 -10.42 -15.04 -10.12
C PRO A 76 -9.86 -13.66 -10.49
N ALA A 77 -9.31 -13.50 -11.67
CA ALA A 77 -8.83 -12.20 -12.15
C ALA A 77 -10.00 -11.20 -12.30
N ILE A 78 -9.70 -9.91 -12.09
CA ILE A 78 -10.72 -8.85 -12.23
C ILE A 78 -11.34 -8.88 -13.62
N GLY A 79 -12.66 -9.01 -13.64
CA GLY A 79 -13.52 -9.02 -14.82
C GLY A 79 -14.85 -8.32 -14.58
N LYS A 80 -15.77 -8.43 -15.55
CA LYS A 80 -17.08 -7.75 -15.51
C LYS A 80 -17.97 -8.15 -14.30
N ASP A 81 -17.72 -9.31 -13.72
CA ASP A 81 -18.51 -9.87 -12.62
C ASP A 81 -17.86 -9.63 -11.25
N SER A 82 -16.65 -9.08 -11.21
CA SER A 82 -15.96 -8.74 -9.98
C SER A 82 -16.67 -7.62 -9.21
N ARG A 83 -16.94 -7.84 -7.91
CA ARG A 83 -17.75 -6.92 -7.07
C ARG A 83 -17.06 -6.47 -5.80
N HIS A 84 -15.87 -7.03 -5.48
CA HIS A 84 -15.14 -6.62 -4.28
C HIS A 84 -14.78 -5.12 -4.34
N ASP A 85 -14.82 -4.49 -3.18
CA ASP A 85 -14.67 -3.05 -2.99
C ASP A 85 -13.67 -2.74 -1.86
N LEU A 86 -13.51 -1.48 -1.48
CA LEU A 86 -12.63 -1.11 -0.37
C LEU A 86 -13.11 -1.68 0.97
N VAL A 87 -14.43 -1.82 1.17
CA VAL A 87 -14.99 -2.43 2.39
C VAL A 87 -14.52 -3.86 2.54
N PHE A 88 -14.55 -4.64 1.45
CA PHE A 88 -14.06 -6.01 1.43
C PHE A 88 -12.56 -6.10 1.75
N TYR A 89 -11.74 -5.21 1.17
CA TYR A 89 -10.31 -5.17 1.50
C TYR A 89 -10.07 -4.82 2.96
N ILE A 90 -10.79 -3.83 3.48
CA ILE A 90 -10.64 -3.31 4.84
C ILE A 90 -11.11 -4.33 5.88
N GLU A 91 -12.31 -4.90 5.72
CA GLU A 91 -12.92 -5.76 6.75
C GLU A 91 -12.48 -7.22 6.68
N ARG A 92 -12.06 -7.70 5.49
CA ARG A 92 -11.79 -9.13 5.29
C ARG A 92 -10.34 -9.38 4.87
N VAL A 93 -9.90 -8.83 3.74
CA VAL A 93 -8.62 -9.21 3.13
C VAL A 93 -7.43 -8.86 4.02
N ILE A 94 -7.37 -7.62 4.52
CA ILE A 94 -6.24 -7.16 5.35
C ILE A 94 -6.20 -7.92 6.69
N PRO A 95 -7.30 -8.04 7.47
CA PRO A 95 -7.29 -8.82 8.72
C PRO A 95 -6.93 -10.29 8.52
N GLU A 96 -7.45 -10.95 7.49
CA GLU A 96 -7.15 -12.35 7.19
C GLU A 96 -5.68 -12.54 6.79
N ALA A 97 -5.10 -11.60 6.02
CA ALA A 97 -3.68 -11.63 5.70
C ALA A 97 -2.81 -11.51 6.96
N PHE A 98 -3.13 -10.60 7.90
CA PHE A 98 -2.43 -10.50 9.18
C PHE A 98 -2.57 -11.77 10.01
N SER A 99 -3.75 -12.37 10.06
CA SER A 99 -4.01 -13.64 10.76
C SER A 99 -3.16 -14.77 10.19
N PHE A 100 -3.17 -14.94 8.87
CA PHE A 100 -2.37 -15.92 8.15
C PHE A 100 -0.86 -15.75 8.42
N ILE A 101 -0.35 -14.50 8.34
CA ILE A 101 1.07 -14.21 8.57
C ILE A 101 1.47 -14.56 10.00
N ARG A 102 0.64 -14.23 11.00
CA ARG A 102 0.87 -14.60 12.40
C ARG A 102 0.92 -16.10 12.58
N GLN A 103 -0.02 -16.81 11.98
CA GLN A 103 -0.06 -18.28 12.05
C GLN A 103 1.18 -18.91 11.40
N LEU A 104 1.54 -18.47 10.20
CA LEU A 104 2.66 -19.04 9.43
C LEU A 104 4.03 -18.71 10.06
N SER A 105 4.20 -17.48 10.54
CA SER A 105 5.47 -17.05 11.17
C SER A 105 5.63 -17.48 12.62
N GLY A 106 4.53 -17.82 13.30
CA GLY A 106 4.50 -18.06 14.75
C GLY A 106 4.73 -16.79 15.58
N LYS A 107 4.67 -15.60 14.97
CA LYS A 107 4.88 -14.31 15.61
C LYS A 107 3.57 -13.56 15.79
N THR A 108 3.40 -12.89 16.93
CA THR A 108 2.21 -12.07 17.21
C THR A 108 2.29 -10.68 16.55
N GLN A 109 3.48 -10.10 16.51
CA GLN A 109 3.72 -8.80 15.92
C GLN A 109 4.07 -8.92 14.44
N VAL A 110 3.42 -8.10 13.59
CA VAL A 110 3.66 -8.02 12.14
C VAL A 110 3.78 -6.55 11.77
N ALA A 111 4.96 -6.11 11.34
CA ALA A 111 5.15 -4.77 10.81
C ALA A 111 4.46 -4.60 9.45
N ALA A 112 4.26 -3.38 8.99
CA ALA A 112 3.60 -3.17 7.71
C ALA A 112 4.34 -2.16 6.82
N VAL A 113 4.36 -2.46 5.53
CA VAL A 113 4.84 -1.58 4.47
C VAL A 113 3.74 -1.43 3.43
N ALA A 114 3.42 -0.21 3.05
CA ALA A 114 2.39 0.03 2.06
C ALA A 114 2.84 1.04 1.00
N HIS A 115 2.35 0.86 -0.22
CA HIS A 115 2.53 1.79 -1.32
C HIS A 115 1.21 2.45 -1.69
N SER A 116 1.25 3.76 -1.95
CA SER A 116 0.13 4.50 -2.52
C SER A 116 -1.18 4.29 -1.74
N TRP A 117 -2.23 3.83 -2.41
CA TRP A 117 -3.55 3.57 -1.83
C TRP A 117 -3.55 2.43 -0.78
N GLY A 118 -2.53 1.57 -0.81
CA GLY A 118 -2.35 0.53 0.21
C GLY A 118 -2.24 1.09 1.63
N GLY A 119 -1.55 2.24 1.82
CA GLY A 119 -1.48 2.90 3.12
C GLY A 119 -2.83 3.42 3.61
N VAL A 120 -3.67 3.91 2.71
CA VAL A 120 -5.05 4.35 3.03
C VAL A 120 -5.90 3.18 3.48
N ASN A 121 -5.88 2.07 2.73
CA ASN A 121 -6.62 0.85 3.08
C ASN A 121 -6.15 0.24 4.39
N LEU A 122 -4.84 0.24 4.65
CA LEU A 122 -4.27 -0.26 5.90
C LEU A 122 -4.73 0.57 7.10
N LEU A 123 -4.64 1.90 7.02
CA LEU A 123 -5.10 2.79 8.09
C LEU A 123 -6.61 2.64 8.33
N ALA A 124 -7.41 2.56 7.27
CA ALA A 124 -8.84 2.31 7.39
C ALA A 124 -9.13 0.95 8.05
N SER A 125 -8.37 -0.11 7.70
CA SER A 125 -8.52 -1.42 8.33
C SER A 125 -8.14 -1.40 9.82
N ILE A 126 -7.10 -0.65 10.19
CA ILE A 126 -6.74 -0.45 11.60
C ILE A 126 -7.89 0.24 12.35
N ALA A 127 -8.42 1.33 11.80
CA ALA A 127 -9.50 2.10 12.41
C ALA A 127 -10.80 1.29 12.61
N ILE A 128 -11.15 0.49 11.61
CA ILE A 128 -12.45 -0.24 11.58
C ILE A 128 -12.38 -1.54 12.40
N ASN A 129 -11.28 -2.27 12.29
CA ASN A 129 -11.15 -3.60 12.92
C ASN A 129 -10.35 -3.60 14.22
N GLY A 130 -9.75 -2.47 14.60
CA GLY A 130 -8.87 -2.42 15.78
C GLY A 130 -7.63 -3.30 15.63
N LEU A 131 -7.04 -3.38 14.44
CA LEU A 131 -5.85 -4.20 14.20
C LEU A 131 -4.72 -3.79 15.15
N ALA A 132 -4.35 -4.70 16.03
CA ALA A 132 -3.31 -4.52 17.03
C ALA A 132 -2.03 -5.28 16.67
N GLN A 133 -0.97 -5.09 17.45
CA GLN A 133 0.30 -5.81 17.31
C GLN A 133 1.02 -5.48 15.98
N ILE A 134 0.88 -4.23 15.52
CA ILE A 134 1.68 -3.67 14.42
C ILE A 134 2.76 -2.80 15.07
N PRO A 135 4.04 -3.23 15.13
CA PRO A 135 5.08 -2.48 15.84
C PRO A 135 5.57 -1.24 15.08
N ALA A 136 5.49 -1.24 13.76
CA ALA A 136 5.92 -0.13 12.90
C ALA A 136 5.20 -0.17 11.54
N MET A 137 5.03 1.01 10.93
CA MET A 137 4.54 1.15 9.56
C MET A 137 5.48 2.01 8.71
N VAL A 138 5.61 1.68 7.42
CA VAL A 138 6.31 2.49 6.42
C VAL A 138 5.41 2.67 5.20
N PHE A 139 5.18 3.91 4.81
CA PHE A 139 4.36 4.28 3.67
C PHE A 139 5.20 4.91 2.57
N PHE A 140 5.00 4.49 1.33
CA PHE A 140 5.62 5.05 0.14
C PHE A 140 4.57 5.72 -0.73
N GLY A 141 4.65 7.04 -0.89
CA GLY A 141 3.73 7.81 -1.71
C GLY A 141 2.25 7.71 -1.29
N SER A 142 1.97 7.27 -0.06
CA SER A 142 0.59 7.12 0.40
C SER A 142 -0.04 8.47 0.69
N LYS A 143 -1.21 8.69 0.11
CA LYS A 143 -2.07 9.86 0.34
C LYS A 143 -3.51 9.46 0.15
N ARG A 144 -4.44 10.11 0.83
CA ARG A 144 -5.88 9.91 0.63
C ARG A 144 -6.45 10.95 -0.33
N ARG A 145 -6.20 12.23 -0.04
CA ARG A 145 -6.73 13.34 -0.84
C ARG A 145 -5.75 13.79 -1.91
N ILE A 146 -6.28 14.37 -2.98
CA ILE A 146 -5.53 15.15 -3.96
C ILE A 146 -6.02 16.60 -3.82
N SER A 147 -5.24 17.43 -3.12
CA SER A 147 -5.62 18.79 -2.77
C SER A 147 -4.93 19.85 -3.62
N ILE A 148 -3.84 19.50 -4.30
CA ILE A 148 -3.05 20.43 -5.10
C ILE A 148 -3.56 20.44 -6.54
N PHE A 149 -4.09 21.57 -6.96
CA PHE A 149 -4.51 21.77 -8.36
C PHE A 149 -3.30 22.03 -9.25
N SER A 150 -3.19 21.29 -10.34
CA SER A 150 -2.24 21.51 -11.43
C SER A 150 -2.81 21.02 -12.74
N LEU A 151 -2.29 21.49 -13.88
CA LEU A 151 -2.68 20.98 -15.19
C LEU A 151 -2.43 19.47 -15.30
N LYS A 152 -1.33 18.97 -14.73
CA LYS A 152 -1.01 17.53 -14.67
C LYS A 152 -2.06 16.77 -13.86
N MET A 153 -2.48 17.30 -12.71
CA MET A 153 -3.56 16.72 -11.91
C MET A 153 -4.87 16.67 -12.69
N PHE A 154 -5.27 17.77 -13.33
CA PHE A 154 -6.47 17.80 -14.15
C PHE A 154 -6.46 16.74 -15.26
N ILE A 155 -5.35 16.61 -16.00
CA ILE A 155 -5.24 15.60 -17.07
C ILE A 155 -5.25 14.18 -16.50
N MET A 156 -4.47 13.92 -15.46
CA MET A 156 -4.32 12.55 -14.91
C MET A 156 -5.54 12.10 -14.11
N VAL A 157 -6.11 12.99 -13.28
CA VAL A 157 -7.19 12.65 -12.36
C VAL A 157 -8.56 12.93 -12.96
N ASP A 158 -8.82 14.15 -13.45
CA ASP A 158 -10.15 14.49 -13.91
C ASP A 158 -10.45 13.91 -15.30
N LEU A 159 -9.49 13.96 -16.24
CA LEU A 159 -9.70 13.42 -17.58
C LEU A 159 -9.40 11.90 -17.65
N ALA A 160 -8.17 11.47 -17.31
CA ALA A 160 -7.79 10.07 -17.51
C ALA A 160 -8.42 9.13 -16.46
N TRP A 161 -8.35 9.46 -15.17
CA TRP A 161 -8.93 8.61 -14.15
C TRP A 161 -10.46 8.71 -14.12
N ARG A 162 -11.04 9.91 -13.92
CA ARG A 162 -12.48 10.07 -13.74
C ARG A 162 -13.28 9.94 -15.03
N ALA A 163 -13.04 10.83 -16.01
CA ALA A 163 -13.87 10.85 -17.21
C ALA A 163 -13.65 9.60 -18.06
N TYR A 164 -12.43 9.36 -18.47
CA TYR A 164 -12.08 8.22 -19.31
C TYR A 164 -12.24 6.88 -18.54
N GLY A 165 -11.76 6.80 -17.30
CA GLY A 165 -11.88 5.61 -16.46
C GLY A 165 -13.34 5.21 -16.22
N ARG A 166 -14.25 6.13 -15.88
CA ARG A 166 -15.69 5.85 -15.73
C ARG A 166 -16.33 5.37 -17.02
N THR A 167 -15.94 5.96 -18.16
CA THR A 167 -16.45 5.55 -19.47
C THR A 167 -16.02 4.12 -19.78
N LEU A 168 -14.74 3.79 -19.60
CA LEU A 168 -14.22 2.45 -19.81
C LEU A 168 -14.86 1.45 -18.83
N SER A 169 -14.99 1.81 -17.56
CA SER A 169 -15.60 0.96 -16.53
C SER A 169 -17.06 0.61 -16.86
N ARG A 170 -17.82 1.55 -17.42
CA ARG A 170 -19.19 1.29 -17.90
C ARG A 170 -19.23 0.31 -19.07
N PHE A 171 -18.26 0.41 -19.97
CA PHE A 171 -18.24 -0.44 -21.17
C PHE A 171 -17.74 -1.86 -20.87
N TYR A 172 -16.67 -1.98 -20.06
CA TYR A 172 -16.05 -3.27 -19.76
C TYR A 172 -16.61 -3.98 -18.52
N GLY A 173 -17.34 -3.26 -17.64
CA GLY A 173 -17.81 -3.77 -16.35
C GLY A 173 -16.73 -3.79 -15.25
N TYR A 174 -15.52 -3.31 -15.55
CA TYR A 174 -14.38 -3.09 -14.65
C TYR A 174 -13.48 -1.99 -15.23
N TYR A 175 -12.57 -1.43 -14.43
CA TYR A 175 -11.60 -0.46 -14.93
C TYR A 175 -10.38 -1.18 -15.55
N PRO A 176 -10.22 -1.18 -16.88
CA PRO A 176 -9.19 -1.93 -17.59
C PRO A 176 -7.84 -1.17 -17.60
N ALA A 177 -7.31 -0.82 -16.42
CA ALA A 177 -6.12 0.00 -16.28
C ALA A 177 -4.89 -0.62 -16.94
N LYS A 178 -4.76 -1.96 -16.88
CA LYS A 178 -3.67 -2.70 -17.52
C LYS A 178 -3.70 -2.56 -19.05
N ALA A 179 -4.86 -2.73 -19.67
CA ALA A 179 -5.02 -2.57 -21.12
C ALA A 179 -4.82 -1.10 -21.54
N ALA A 180 -5.24 -0.16 -20.71
CA ALA A 180 -5.04 1.28 -20.91
C ALA A 180 -3.59 1.75 -20.60
N ARG A 181 -2.71 0.88 -20.12
CA ARG A 181 -1.31 1.17 -19.70
C ARG A 181 -1.22 2.24 -18.60
N LEU A 182 -2.21 2.29 -17.72
CA LEU A 182 -2.28 3.20 -16.58
C LEU A 182 -1.83 2.55 -15.27
N GLY A 183 -1.74 1.21 -15.25
CA GLY A 183 -1.31 0.42 -14.11
C GLY A 183 -0.82 -0.96 -14.54
N SER A 184 -0.28 -1.73 -13.59
CA SER A 184 0.15 -3.11 -13.81
C SER A 184 -1.01 -4.10 -13.78
N ASP A 185 -2.13 -3.70 -13.14
CA ASP A 185 -3.33 -4.53 -13.05
C ASP A 185 -4.63 -3.70 -13.16
N ASN A 186 -5.77 -4.40 -13.22
CA ASN A 186 -7.10 -3.80 -13.35
C ASN A 186 -7.69 -3.39 -11.99
N GLU A 187 -8.86 -2.70 -12.01
CA GLU A 187 -9.60 -2.32 -10.81
C GLU A 187 -11.09 -2.66 -10.97
N THR A 188 -11.75 -3.07 -9.89
CA THR A 188 -13.20 -3.25 -9.89
C THR A 188 -13.92 -1.90 -9.93
N VAL A 189 -15.14 -1.87 -10.46
CA VAL A 189 -15.94 -0.64 -10.49
C VAL A 189 -16.24 -0.13 -9.07
N PRO A 190 -16.67 -0.97 -8.10
CA PRO A 190 -16.93 -0.49 -6.75
C PRO A 190 -15.70 0.14 -6.08
N SER A 191 -14.54 -0.54 -6.11
CA SER A 191 -13.30 -0.03 -5.53
C SER A 191 -12.83 1.26 -6.21
N PHE A 192 -12.91 1.34 -7.55
CA PHE A 192 -12.61 2.54 -8.32
C PHE A 192 -13.46 3.75 -7.90
N LEU A 193 -14.78 3.56 -7.74
CA LEU A 193 -15.69 4.65 -7.35
C LEU A 193 -15.47 5.09 -5.91
N GLN A 194 -15.27 4.15 -4.98
CA GLN A 194 -14.99 4.45 -3.58
C GLN A 194 -13.63 5.17 -3.43
N THR A 195 -12.62 4.75 -4.19
CA THR A 195 -11.32 5.46 -4.26
C THR A 195 -11.50 6.90 -4.72
N ASP A 196 -12.26 7.14 -5.80
CA ASP A 196 -12.51 8.49 -6.33
C ASP A 196 -13.31 9.36 -5.32
N GLU A 197 -14.23 8.77 -4.57
CA GLU A 197 -14.97 9.46 -3.52
C GLU A 197 -14.05 9.91 -2.39
N TRP A 198 -13.23 9.03 -1.83
CA TRP A 198 -12.31 9.38 -0.75
C TRP A 198 -11.21 10.37 -1.18
N VAL A 199 -10.76 10.31 -2.43
CA VAL A 199 -9.80 11.29 -2.97
C VAL A 199 -10.33 12.71 -2.92
N ARG A 200 -11.65 12.91 -3.11
CA ARG A 200 -12.30 14.24 -3.17
C ARG A 200 -12.88 14.70 -1.84
N SER A 201 -13.29 13.77 -1.02
CA SER A 201 -14.00 14.07 0.22
C SER A 201 -13.06 14.64 1.28
N LYS A 202 -13.44 15.76 1.93
CA LYS A 202 -12.73 16.25 3.12
C LYS A 202 -12.91 15.29 4.31
N PRO A 203 -14.16 14.95 4.73
CA PRO A 203 -14.33 13.95 5.77
C PRO A 203 -13.93 12.57 5.24
N TRP A 204 -13.31 11.76 6.08
CA TRP A 204 -12.95 10.38 5.77
C TRP A 204 -13.99 9.42 6.33
N LEU A 205 -15.16 9.38 5.68
CA LEU A 205 -16.28 8.58 6.14
C LEU A 205 -16.20 7.14 5.61
N TYR A 206 -16.41 6.19 6.51
CA TYR A 206 -16.46 4.79 6.15
C TYR A 206 -17.77 4.46 5.39
N PHE A 207 -17.68 3.72 4.30
CA PHE A 207 -18.79 3.52 3.37
C PHE A 207 -20.00 2.80 3.97
N LYS A 208 -19.78 1.90 4.93
CA LYS A 208 -20.82 1.04 5.48
C LYS A 208 -21.71 1.74 6.51
N ASP A 209 -21.13 2.56 7.37
CA ASP A 209 -21.81 3.12 8.55
C ASP A 209 -21.48 4.59 8.82
N GLN A 210 -20.77 5.25 7.92
CA GLN A 210 -20.42 6.68 7.96
C GLN A 210 -19.57 7.09 9.18
N ARG A 211 -18.93 6.15 9.88
CA ARG A 211 -17.95 6.50 10.92
C ARG A 211 -16.81 7.31 10.31
N ASP A 212 -16.34 8.33 11.01
CA ASP A 212 -15.19 9.13 10.60
C ASP A 212 -13.90 8.38 10.95
N ILE A 213 -13.22 7.86 9.92
CA ILE A 213 -11.99 7.08 10.03
C ILE A 213 -10.86 7.93 10.66
N ALA A 214 -10.75 9.21 10.28
CA ALA A 214 -9.74 10.08 10.87
C ALA A 214 -9.98 10.28 12.38
N ALA A 215 -11.22 10.50 12.79
CA ALA A 215 -11.57 10.61 14.19
C ALA A 215 -11.28 9.32 14.97
N LEU A 216 -11.52 8.14 14.38
CA LEU A 216 -11.18 6.86 15.00
C LEU A 216 -9.66 6.71 15.16
N LEU A 217 -8.87 7.00 14.12
CA LEU A 217 -7.41 6.90 14.16
C LEU A 217 -6.80 7.84 15.21
N GLN A 218 -7.34 9.05 15.36
CA GLN A 218 -6.88 10.02 16.36
C GLN A 218 -7.12 9.59 17.81
N GLN A 219 -8.05 8.67 18.04
CA GLN A 219 -8.38 8.13 19.37
C GLN A 219 -7.65 6.81 19.68
N MET A 220 -6.93 6.24 18.70
CA MET A 220 -6.24 4.95 18.85
C MET A 220 -4.74 5.14 19.11
N PRO A 221 -4.09 4.27 19.89
CA PRO A 221 -2.63 4.23 19.94
C PRO A 221 -2.08 3.65 18.64
N LEU A 222 -1.70 4.52 17.69
CA LEU A 222 -1.08 4.06 16.45
C LEU A 222 0.40 3.73 16.63
N PRO A 223 0.92 2.75 15.86
CA PRO A 223 2.35 2.46 15.85
C PRO A 223 3.14 3.61 15.19
N PRO A 224 4.48 3.64 15.38
CA PRO A 224 5.36 4.54 14.64
C PRO A 224 5.14 4.46 13.13
N ILE A 225 4.97 5.62 12.47
CA ILE A 225 4.74 5.72 11.01
C ILE A 225 5.89 6.50 10.38
N LEU A 226 6.54 5.90 9.36
CA LEU A 226 7.42 6.59 8.43
C LEU A 226 6.68 6.77 7.10
N SER A 227 6.49 8.01 6.67
CA SER A 227 5.97 8.33 5.34
C SER A 227 7.08 8.85 4.44
N ILE A 228 7.33 8.16 3.32
CA ILE A 228 8.35 8.55 2.32
C ILE A 228 7.61 8.90 1.03
N THR A 229 7.86 10.07 0.47
CA THR A 229 7.34 10.48 -0.83
C THR A 229 8.41 11.14 -1.69
N GLY A 230 8.25 11.08 -3.01
CA GLY A 230 9.20 11.65 -3.95
C GLY A 230 8.89 13.11 -4.27
N LYS A 231 9.92 13.93 -4.47
CA LYS A 231 9.77 15.34 -4.88
C LYS A 231 9.07 15.49 -6.23
N LYS A 232 9.25 14.52 -7.14
CA LYS A 232 8.63 14.50 -8.47
C LYS A 232 7.29 13.77 -8.50
N ASP A 233 6.76 13.37 -7.35
CA ASP A 233 5.41 12.85 -7.24
C ASP A 233 4.41 14.01 -7.16
N ASP A 234 4.13 14.61 -8.30
CA ASP A 234 3.36 15.85 -8.40
C ASP A 234 1.85 15.67 -8.20
N VAL A 235 1.34 14.41 -8.21
CA VAL A 235 -0.09 14.12 -8.20
C VAL A 235 -0.45 12.92 -7.31
N LEU A 236 0.17 11.76 -7.55
CA LEU A 236 -0.28 10.49 -6.97
C LEU A 236 0.14 10.31 -5.52
N GLY A 237 1.18 10.97 -5.05
CA GLY A 237 1.66 11.00 -3.68
C GLY A 237 2.33 12.35 -3.40
N HIS A 238 1.68 13.46 -3.84
CA HIS A 238 2.21 14.81 -3.65
C HIS A 238 2.61 15.03 -2.17
N PRO A 239 3.78 15.61 -1.89
CA PRO A 239 4.29 15.75 -0.52
C PRO A 239 3.30 16.38 0.45
N THR A 240 2.58 17.42 0.02
CA THR A 240 1.52 18.04 0.83
C THR A 240 0.40 17.07 1.16
N ASP A 241 -0.04 16.27 0.20
CA ASP A 241 -1.15 15.32 0.39
C ASP A 241 -0.74 14.10 1.23
N ALA A 242 0.52 13.67 1.11
CA ALA A 242 1.08 12.64 1.98
C ALA A 242 1.20 13.14 3.44
N GLN A 243 1.59 14.40 3.64
CA GLN A 243 1.58 15.01 4.97
C GLN A 243 0.17 15.19 5.52
N LEU A 244 -0.83 15.52 4.67
CA LEU A 244 -2.23 15.58 5.08
C LEU A 244 -2.73 14.22 5.59
N LEU A 245 -2.35 13.12 4.97
CA LEU A 245 -2.70 11.78 5.45
C LEU A 245 -2.11 11.51 6.83
N LEU A 246 -0.84 11.86 7.07
CA LEU A 246 -0.26 11.76 8.42
C LEU A 246 -1.01 12.62 9.44
N ASN A 247 -1.41 13.84 9.08
CA ASN A 247 -2.18 14.72 9.95
C ASN A 247 -3.57 14.14 10.27
N GLU A 248 -4.20 13.43 9.33
CA GLU A 248 -5.47 12.73 9.54
C GLU A 248 -5.35 11.61 10.59
N THR A 249 -4.16 11.03 10.79
CA THR A 249 -3.92 10.03 11.85
C THR A 249 -3.77 10.63 13.25
N GLY A 250 -3.64 11.95 13.36
CA GLY A 250 -3.42 12.64 14.64
C GLY A 250 -1.95 12.74 15.07
N ASN A 251 -1.72 13.31 16.24
CA ASN A 251 -0.38 13.54 16.80
C ASN A 251 0.15 12.30 17.53
N HIS A 252 0.32 11.19 16.84
CA HIS A 252 0.96 10.01 17.39
C HIS A 252 2.47 10.12 17.22
N GLN A 253 3.20 9.85 18.27
CA GLN A 253 4.66 9.85 18.25
C GLN A 253 5.17 8.43 18.43
N PRO A 254 6.24 8.10 17.74
CA PRO A 254 6.94 8.90 16.71
C PRO A 254 6.31 8.78 15.32
N HIS A 255 6.21 9.93 14.62
CA HIS A 255 5.94 9.99 13.19
C HIS A 255 7.12 10.64 12.50
N ALA A 256 7.45 10.20 11.28
CA ALA A 256 8.46 10.81 10.44
C ALA A 256 7.96 10.97 9.00
N PHE A 257 8.29 12.10 8.40
CA PHE A 257 8.04 12.39 7.01
C PHE A 257 9.36 12.60 6.29
N VAL A 258 9.58 11.91 5.18
CA VAL A 258 10.80 11.99 4.37
C VAL A 258 10.44 12.37 2.94
N LEU A 259 10.97 13.47 2.47
CA LEU A 259 10.95 13.87 1.07
C LEU A 259 12.17 13.28 0.36
N ALA A 260 11.96 12.33 -0.55
CA ALA A 260 13.04 11.73 -1.33
C ALA A 260 13.41 12.66 -2.51
N ALA A 261 14.39 13.52 -2.25
CA ALA A 261 14.85 14.58 -3.14
C ALA A 261 16.37 14.78 -3.04
N LYS A 262 16.99 15.30 -4.09
CA LYS A 262 18.42 15.64 -4.06
C LYS A 262 18.76 16.65 -2.96
N GLU A 263 17.88 17.61 -2.74
CA GLU A 263 18.06 18.64 -1.71
C GLU A 263 17.99 18.11 -0.28
N THR A 264 17.44 16.90 -0.08
CA THR A 264 17.37 16.21 1.22
C THR A 264 18.37 15.05 1.33
N GLY A 265 19.36 14.98 0.43
CA GLY A 265 20.47 14.04 0.49
C GLY A 265 20.27 12.74 -0.27
N PHE A 266 19.23 12.63 -1.10
CA PHE A 266 19.04 11.48 -1.99
C PHE A 266 19.79 11.67 -3.31
N GLN A 267 20.09 10.57 -4.01
CA GLN A 267 20.82 10.61 -5.28
C GLN A 267 20.02 11.25 -6.42
N LYS A 268 18.71 11.25 -6.30
CA LYS A 268 17.81 11.86 -7.30
C LYS A 268 16.51 12.33 -6.67
N ASP A 269 15.75 13.13 -7.44
CA ASP A 269 14.35 13.43 -7.13
C ASP A 269 13.50 12.26 -7.61
N TYR A 270 12.88 11.55 -6.67
CA TYR A 270 12.05 10.39 -6.96
C TYR A 270 10.63 10.79 -7.34
N ASP A 271 9.97 9.98 -8.14
CA ASP A 271 8.54 10.02 -8.41
C ASP A 271 7.80 8.89 -7.69
N HIS A 272 6.49 8.76 -7.94
CA HIS A 272 5.61 7.82 -7.25
C HIS A 272 6.06 6.37 -7.31
N ILE A 273 6.49 5.92 -8.48
CA ILE A 273 6.85 4.51 -8.74
C ILE A 273 8.35 4.28 -8.51
N ASN A 274 9.19 5.23 -8.90
CA ASN A 274 10.64 5.11 -8.79
C ASN A 274 11.15 5.06 -7.35
N LEU A 275 10.37 5.49 -6.35
CA LEU A 275 10.65 5.22 -4.93
C LEU A 275 10.90 3.74 -4.64
N LEU A 276 10.28 2.82 -5.41
CA LEU A 276 10.33 1.38 -5.17
C LEU A 276 11.02 0.59 -6.28
N ILE A 277 11.05 1.08 -7.52
CA ILE A 277 11.58 0.27 -8.64
C ILE A 277 12.90 0.79 -9.22
N ASP A 278 13.30 2.00 -8.90
CA ASP A 278 14.58 2.54 -9.38
C ASP A 278 15.75 1.79 -8.75
N SER A 279 16.78 1.51 -9.54
CA SER A 279 17.99 0.80 -9.06
C SER A 279 18.70 1.53 -7.93
N LYS A 280 18.65 2.88 -7.91
CA LYS A 280 19.25 3.71 -6.84
C LYS A 280 18.43 3.70 -5.55
N ALA A 281 17.16 3.33 -5.60
CA ALA A 281 16.32 3.24 -4.41
C ALA A 281 16.88 2.25 -3.37
N ALA A 282 17.58 1.20 -3.82
CA ALA A 282 18.22 0.24 -2.94
C ALA A 282 19.39 0.83 -2.14
N GLU A 283 19.96 1.94 -2.60
CA GLU A 283 21.11 2.58 -1.96
C GLU A 283 20.70 3.74 -1.05
N ASP A 284 19.56 4.39 -1.29
CA ASP A 284 19.18 5.58 -0.53
C ASP A 284 17.75 5.60 0.03
N VAL A 285 16.78 4.98 -0.64
CA VAL A 285 15.38 4.93 -0.15
C VAL A 285 15.15 3.75 0.78
N TYR A 286 15.55 2.52 0.36
CA TYR A 286 15.33 1.31 1.16
C TYR A 286 16.05 1.33 2.52
N PRO A 287 17.26 1.90 2.66
CA PRO A 287 17.90 2.04 3.97
C PRO A 287 17.05 2.81 4.98
N ARG A 288 16.28 3.82 4.56
CA ARG A 288 15.38 4.57 5.46
C ARG A 288 14.27 3.69 6.04
N ALA A 289 13.70 2.84 5.20
CA ALA A 289 12.69 1.87 5.63
C ALA A 289 13.32 0.81 6.57
N TYR A 290 14.48 0.31 6.23
CA TYR A 290 15.21 -0.67 7.05
C TYR A 290 15.54 -0.11 8.43
N GLU A 291 16.14 1.09 8.51
CA GLU A 291 16.48 1.79 9.76
C GLU A 291 15.24 1.98 10.64
N TRP A 292 14.12 2.41 10.05
CA TRP A 292 12.86 2.60 10.77
C TRP A 292 12.30 1.29 11.33
N LEU A 293 12.20 0.27 10.49
CA LEU A 293 11.72 -1.03 10.90
C LEU A 293 12.61 -1.65 11.98
N THR A 294 13.93 -1.61 11.83
CA THR A 294 14.86 -2.13 12.84
C THR A 294 14.73 -1.39 14.17
N LYS A 295 14.47 -0.08 14.15
CA LYS A 295 14.33 0.73 15.37
C LYS A 295 13.08 0.38 16.18
N TYR A 296 11.97 0.03 15.52
CA TYR A 296 10.66 -0.10 16.16
C TYR A 296 10.09 -1.52 16.16
N THR A 297 10.81 -2.49 15.63
CA THR A 297 10.45 -3.90 15.72
C THR A 297 11.43 -4.65 16.63
N PRO A 298 11.15 -5.92 17.02
CA PRO A 298 12.11 -6.75 17.75
C PRO A 298 13.46 -6.99 17.05
N GLY A 299 13.62 -6.45 15.85
CA GLY A 299 14.76 -6.67 14.98
C GLY A 299 14.54 -7.77 13.95
N PRO A 300 15.40 -7.86 12.92
CA PRO A 300 15.36 -8.91 11.90
C PRO A 300 15.73 -10.28 12.43
#